data_faba175db53ca0faeda5bf040553358b
#
_entry.id   faba175db53ca0faeda5bf040553358b
#
_cell.length_a   1.000
_cell.length_b   1.000
_cell.length_c   1.000
_cell.angle_alpha   90.00
_cell.angle_beta   90.00
_cell.angle_gamma   90.00
#
_symmetry.space_group_name_H-M   'P 1'
#
loop_
_entity.id
_entity.type
_entity.pdbx_description
1 polymer ?
#
loop_
_entity_poly.entity_id
_entity_poly.type
_entity_poly.pdbx_seq_one_letter_code
_entity_poly.pdbx_strand_id
1 'polypeptide(L)'
;MPYLRILMDEVCGRQNFIASNVWQKRYSRENREAIGDVHEYILVYAQNPIKFKTTRNKIPVSLDEMKAYKNPNNDPKGPWRPVPMTAQAGHATKDQFYEIVTPTGVVHTPPEGRCWSLSKATYEKLLNEGRIYFGKTGDSQPNTIRYFSEVEGVVPWTWWPSTEVGHTDEAKKEIYALFGKNNAFDTPKPERLIERVLHIATNPGDLVLDAFIGTGTTCAVAHKMKRRWIGIEMGEQCYEFCETRMKAVVDGEDGGVSKNNKWQGGGGYKFYELAEPLLVKNKVLPIYQINPSYSWNMVCEAICKIEGFTYEPSGEFQGYSSENRFIHITEEFVNTKYVMSVMKNLGEKQSLLIYCKKNQVDMILPENVEVKKIPNDLLDKCNFESEVQE
;
A
#
# COMPACT_ATOMS: atom_id res chain seq x y z
N MET A 1 -12.72 11.41 14.42
CA MET A 1 -12.76 11.59 12.95
C MET A 1 -12.34 13.00 12.49
N PRO A 2 -12.94 14.13 12.92
CA PRO A 2 -12.57 15.45 12.40
C PRO A 2 -11.09 15.81 12.58
N TYR A 3 -10.54 15.60 13.76
CA TYR A 3 -9.14 15.92 14.07
C TYR A 3 -8.13 15.12 13.22
N LEU A 4 -8.37 13.81 13.02
CA LEU A 4 -7.53 13.00 12.16
C LEU A 4 -7.57 13.51 10.70
N ARG A 5 -8.74 13.94 10.23
CA ARG A 5 -8.88 14.48 8.89
C ARG A 5 -8.08 15.79 8.72
N ILE A 6 -8.12 16.68 9.72
CA ILE A 6 -7.35 17.94 9.70
C ILE A 6 -5.85 17.63 9.65
N LEU A 7 -5.37 16.75 10.53
CA LEU A 7 -3.96 16.33 10.54
C LEU A 7 -3.52 15.71 9.21
N MET A 8 -4.36 14.85 8.63
CA MET A 8 -4.07 14.26 7.31
C MET A 8 -4.09 15.30 6.19
N ASP A 9 -4.96 16.31 6.27
CA ASP A 9 -4.97 17.42 5.31
C ASP A 9 -3.69 18.27 5.41
N GLU A 10 -3.13 18.46 6.60
CA GLU A 10 -1.84 19.16 6.82
C GLU A 10 -0.66 18.36 6.29
N VAL A 11 -0.58 17.07 6.63
CA VAL A 11 0.56 16.21 6.26
C VAL A 11 0.52 15.81 4.79
N CYS A 12 -0.64 15.37 4.30
CA CYS A 12 -0.78 14.82 2.95
C CYS A 12 -1.19 15.85 1.91
N GLY A 13 -1.65 17.04 2.33
CA GLY A 13 -2.25 18.06 1.48
C GLY A 13 -3.75 17.82 1.25
N ARG A 14 -4.57 18.84 1.51
CA ARG A 14 -6.03 18.79 1.37
C ARG A 14 -6.48 18.42 -0.05
N GLN A 15 -5.75 18.88 -1.07
CA GLN A 15 -6.00 18.59 -2.49
C GLN A 15 -5.81 17.11 -2.86
N ASN A 16 -5.12 16.37 -2.02
CA ASN A 16 -4.80 14.95 -2.22
C ASN A 16 -5.84 14.00 -1.61
N PHE A 17 -6.86 14.57 -0.97
CA PHE A 17 -7.97 13.80 -0.41
C PHE A 17 -8.81 13.16 -1.53
N ILE A 18 -9.10 11.86 -1.39
CA ILE A 18 -9.92 11.09 -2.31
C ILE A 18 -11.29 10.82 -1.72
N ALA A 19 -11.35 10.18 -0.57
CA ALA A 19 -12.61 9.74 0.03
C ALA A 19 -12.49 9.47 1.54
N SER A 20 -13.64 9.51 2.20
CA SER A 20 -13.85 8.96 3.54
C SER A 20 -14.80 7.78 3.41
N ASN A 21 -14.26 6.57 3.49
CA ASN A 21 -15.06 5.36 3.44
C ASN A 21 -15.60 5.03 4.83
N VAL A 22 -16.81 4.49 4.86
CA VAL A 22 -17.47 4.01 6.07
C VAL A 22 -17.44 2.50 6.06
N TRP A 23 -16.73 1.90 7.01
CA TRP A 23 -16.70 0.46 7.23
C TRP A 23 -17.65 0.06 8.34
N GLN A 24 -18.61 -0.80 8.03
CA GLN A 24 -19.50 -1.41 9.03
C GLN A 24 -18.73 -2.48 9.82
N LYS A 25 -18.21 -2.11 11.00
CA LYS A 25 -17.43 -3.01 11.86
C LYS A 25 -18.25 -3.99 12.68
N ARG A 26 -19.56 -3.72 12.86
CA ARG A 26 -20.51 -4.57 13.58
C ARG A 26 -21.79 -4.72 12.78
N TYR A 27 -22.39 -5.89 12.80
CA TYR A 27 -23.70 -6.16 12.17
C TYR A 27 -24.86 -6.01 13.15
N SER A 28 -24.61 -6.15 14.47
CA SER A 28 -25.61 -6.02 15.53
C SER A 28 -25.61 -4.61 16.13
N ARG A 29 -26.77 -4.21 16.66
CA ARG A 29 -26.90 -2.94 17.38
C ARG A 29 -26.15 -2.99 18.72
N GLU A 30 -25.50 -1.90 19.08
CA GLU A 30 -24.95 -1.69 20.43
C GLU A 30 -26.06 -1.05 21.28
N ASN A 31 -26.41 -1.71 22.38
CA ASN A 31 -27.52 -1.28 23.25
C ASN A 31 -27.05 -0.60 24.55
N ARG A 32 -25.73 -0.50 24.76
CA ARG A 32 -25.18 0.11 25.99
C ARG A 32 -24.99 1.62 25.85
N GLU A 33 -24.96 2.13 24.66
CA GLU A 33 -24.76 3.53 24.35
C GLU A 33 -26.05 4.19 23.88
N ALA A 34 -26.20 5.52 24.03
CA ALA A 34 -27.37 6.28 23.58
C ALA A 34 -27.56 6.15 22.05
N ILE A 35 -26.46 6.11 21.30
CA ILE A 35 -26.42 5.80 19.87
C ILE A 35 -25.29 4.81 19.67
N GLY A 36 -25.61 3.60 19.23
CA GLY A 36 -24.64 2.52 19.06
C GLY A 36 -23.64 2.77 17.94
N ASP A 37 -22.35 2.65 18.24
CA ASP A 37 -21.25 2.80 17.29
C ASP A 37 -21.02 1.49 16.52
N VAL A 38 -21.43 1.46 15.24
CA VAL A 38 -21.39 0.27 14.38
C VAL A 38 -20.41 0.39 13.22
N HIS A 39 -19.69 1.51 13.06
CA HIS A 39 -18.81 1.76 11.94
C HIS A 39 -17.49 2.43 12.35
N GLU A 40 -16.53 2.34 11.45
CA GLU A 40 -15.28 3.11 11.47
C GLU A 40 -15.08 3.80 10.12
N TYR A 41 -14.19 4.79 10.09
CA TYR A 41 -13.87 5.52 8.88
C TYR A 41 -12.47 5.12 8.37
N ILE A 42 -12.35 5.07 7.05
CA ILE A 42 -11.09 4.88 6.35
C ILE A 42 -10.88 6.10 5.46
N LEU A 43 -9.89 6.91 5.82
CA LEU A 43 -9.51 8.09 5.05
C LEU A 43 -8.57 7.67 3.91
N VAL A 44 -8.86 8.13 2.72
CA VAL A 44 -8.07 7.83 1.52
C VAL A 44 -7.48 9.11 0.96
N TYR A 45 -6.17 9.13 0.83
CA TYR A 45 -5.38 10.17 0.19
C TYR A 45 -4.52 9.58 -0.92
N ALA A 46 -4.25 10.35 -1.96
CA ALA A 46 -3.33 9.96 -3.01
C ALA A 46 -2.45 11.15 -3.38
N GLN A 47 -1.15 10.96 -3.46
CA GLN A 47 -0.21 12.01 -3.87
C GLN A 47 -0.57 12.62 -5.23
N ASN A 48 -1.18 11.83 -6.11
CA ASN A 48 -1.74 12.29 -7.39
C ASN A 48 -3.16 11.73 -7.58
N PRO A 49 -4.21 12.49 -7.21
CA PRO A 49 -5.61 12.08 -7.32
C PRO A 49 -6.05 11.71 -8.75
N ILE A 50 -5.53 12.42 -9.76
CA ILE A 50 -5.87 12.17 -11.16
C ILE A 50 -5.31 10.81 -11.59
N LYS A 51 -4.04 10.54 -11.27
CA LYS A 51 -3.40 9.24 -11.54
C LYS A 51 -4.14 8.13 -10.79
N PHE A 52 -4.44 8.31 -9.50
CA PHE A 52 -5.19 7.32 -8.72
C PHE A 52 -6.54 6.99 -9.37
N LYS A 53 -7.30 7.99 -9.82
CA LYS A 53 -8.59 7.80 -10.51
C LYS A 53 -8.46 6.90 -11.75
N THR A 54 -7.37 6.97 -12.48
CA THR A 54 -7.16 6.20 -13.72
C THR A 54 -6.53 4.83 -13.48
N THR A 55 -5.72 4.68 -12.44
CA THR A 55 -4.93 3.46 -12.18
C THR A 55 -5.50 2.56 -11.08
N ARG A 56 -6.41 3.06 -10.22
CA ARG A 56 -7.04 2.24 -9.19
C ARG A 56 -7.75 1.04 -9.79
N ASN A 57 -7.69 -0.07 -9.10
CA ASN A 57 -8.42 -1.25 -9.53
C ASN A 57 -9.92 -1.11 -9.26
N LYS A 58 -10.71 -1.67 -10.18
CA LYS A 58 -12.16 -1.87 -9.99
C LYS A 58 -12.38 -3.10 -9.11
N ILE A 59 -13.43 -3.09 -8.32
CA ILE A 59 -13.81 -4.27 -7.52
C ILE A 59 -14.66 -5.23 -8.38
N PRO A 60 -14.59 -6.54 -8.14
CA PRO A 60 -15.43 -7.51 -8.83
C PRO A 60 -16.92 -7.17 -8.62
N VAL A 61 -17.72 -7.46 -9.63
CA VAL A 61 -19.20 -7.35 -9.55
C VAL A 61 -19.70 -8.32 -8.49
N SER A 62 -20.56 -7.84 -7.59
CA SER A 62 -21.17 -8.67 -6.55
C SER A 62 -22.14 -9.70 -7.14
N LEU A 63 -22.39 -10.79 -6.41
CA LEU A 63 -23.36 -11.81 -6.81
C LEU A 63 -24.77 -11.22 -7.01
N ASP A 64 -25.15 -10.21 -6.23
CA ASP A 64 -26.44 -9.57 -6.35
C ASP A 64 -26.53 -8.68 -7.60
N GLU A 65 -25.47 -7.96 -7.93
CA GLU A 65 -25.38 -7.21 -9.18
C GLU A 65 -25.37 -8.13 -10.40
N MET A 66 -24.76 -9.31 -10.31
CA MET A 66 -24.79 -10.33 -11.38
C MET A 66 -26.21 -10.81 -11.68
N LYS A 67 -27.10 -10.89 -10.69
CA LYS A 67 -28.51 -11.29 -10.87
C LYS A 67 -29.28 -10.34 -11.80
N ALA A 68 -28.83 -9.09 -11.99
CA ALA A 68 -29.43 -8.14 -12.91
C ALA A 68 -29.13 -8.47 -14.39
N TYR A 69 -28.11 -9.29 -14.64
CA TYR A 69 -27.75 -9.75 -15.98
C TYR A 69 -28.45 -11.08 -16.30
N LYS A 70 -29.30 -11.06 -17.32
CA LYS A 70 -30.09 -12.23 -17.76
C LYS A 70 -29.84 -12.47 -19.24
N ASN A 71 -30.15 -13.67 -19.70
CA ASN A 71 -30.08 -13.99 -21.12
C ASN A 71 -31.44 -14.55 -21.62
N PRO A 72 -32.50 -13.70 -21.67
CA PRO A 72 -33.83 -14.15 -22.00
C PRO A 72 -34.02 -14.54 -23.47
N ASN A 73 -33.14 -14.09 -24.35
CA ASN A 73 -33.17 -14.32 -25.80
C ASN A 73 -32.09 -15.28 -26.29
N ASN A 74 -31.36 -15.96 -25.38
CA ASN A 74 -30.23 -16.84 -25.71
C ASN A 74 -29.17 -16.16 -26.58
N ASP A 75 -28.87 -14.89 -26.28
CA ASP A 75 -27.85 -14.12 -26.99
C ASP A 75 -26.50 -14.83 -26.88
N PRO A 76 -25.80 -15.05 -28.01
CA PRO A 76 -24.50 -15.73 -28.02
C PRO A 76 -23.39 -14.99 -27.27
N LYS A 77 -23.54 -13.65 -27.07
CA LYS A 77 -22.63 -12.84 -26.25
C LYS A 77 -22.83 -13.03 -24.74
N GLY A 78 -23.88 -13.78 -24.34
CA GLY A 78 -24.14 -14.15 -22.96
C GLY A 78 -25.11 -13.19 -22.23
N PRO A 79 -25.14 -13.23 -20.89
CA PRO A 79 -26.07 -12.42 -20.09
C PRO A 79 -25.85 -10.91 -20.28
N TRP A 80 -26.95 -10.17 -20.31
CA TRP A 80 -26.98 -8.75 -20.48
C TRP A 80 -28.04 -8.07 -19.62
N ARG A 81 -27.96 -6.77 -19.49
CA ARG A 81 -29.00 -5.93 -18.88
C ARG A 81 -29.29 -4.68 -19.69
N PRO A 82 -30.54 -4.17 -19.67
CA PRO A 82 -30.85 -2.88 -20.24
C PRO A 82 -30.29 -1.75 -19.35
N VAL A 83 -29.75 -0.72 -20.00
CA VAL A 83 -29.30 0.52 -19.38
C VAL A 83 -30.05 1.67 -20.01
N PRO A 84 -30.81 2.50 -19.24
CA PRO A 84 -31.55 3.62 -19.79
C PRO A 84 -30.68 4.58 -20.59
N MET A 85 -31.14 5.00 -21.75
CA MET A 85 -30.44 5.96 -22.61
C MET A 85 -30.67 7.43 -22.25
N THR A 86 -31.33 7.72 -21.13
CA THR A 86 -31.60 9.11 -20.72
C THR A 86 -30.57 9.60 -19.70
N ALA A 87 -30.13 10.87 -19.83
CA ALA A 87 -29.27 11.60 -18.92
C ALA A 87 -29.86 12.96 -18.54
N GLN A 88 -29.34 13.63 -17.52
CA GLN A 88 -29.72 15.02 -17.20
C GLN A 88 -29.21 15.98 -18.27
N ALA A 89 -30.03 16.98 -18.67
CA ALA A 89 -29.72 17.87 -19.76
C ALA A 89 -28.71 19.00 -19.44
N GLY A 90 -28.25 19.13 -18.19
CA GLY A 90 -27.43 20.29 -17.76
C GLY A 90 -26.11 20.52 -18.50
N HIS A 91 -25.57 19.48 -19.17
CA HIS A 91 -24.35 19.55 -20.00
C HIS A 91 -24.53 18.92 -21.37
N ALA A 92 -25.79 18.84 -21.84
CA ALA A 92 -26.15 18.17 -23.08
C ALA A 92 -25.75 19.03 -24.31
N THR A 93 -25.33 18.36 -25.36
CA THR A 93 -25.08 18.95 -26.67
C THR A 93 -26.31 18.78 -27.58
N LYS A 94 -26.42 19.59 -28.64
CA LYS A 94 -27.62 19.59 -29.52
C LYS A 94 -27.87 18.23 -30.19
N ASP A 95 -26.86 17.45 -30.43
CA ASP A 95 -26.90 16.12 -31.05
C ASP A 95 -27.43 15.01 -30.11
N GLN A 96 -27.72 15.35 -28.86
CA GLN A 96 -28.37 14.46 -27.87
C GLN A 96 -29.91 14.66 -27.78
N PHE A 97 -30.47 15.55 -28.61
CA PHE A 97 -31.92 15.80 -28.69
C PHE A 97 -32.41 15.43 -30.08
N TYR A 98 -32.91 14.21 -30.23
CA TYR A 98 -33.42 13.68 -31.50
C TYR A 98 -34.57 12.71 -31.25
N GLU A 99 -35.39 12.52 -32.29
CA GLU A 99 -36.47 11.53 -32.26
C GLU A 99 -35.93 10.14 -32.55
N ILE A 100 -36.45 9.16 -31.84
CA ILE A 100 -36.16 7.73 -32.03
C ILE A 100 -37.49 7.05 -32.36
N VAL A 101 -37.51 6.41 -33.50
CA VAL A 101 -38.62 5.59 -33.97
C VAL A 101 -38.35 4.15 -33.57
N THR A 102 -39.25 3.54 -32.82
CA THR A 102 -39.12 2.14 -32.40
C THR A 102 -39.43 1.17 -33.54
N PRO A 103 -39.13 -0.12 -33.45
CA PRO A 103 -39.53 -1.13 -34.44
C PRO A 103 -41.05 -1.21 -34.67
N THR A 104 -41.84 -0.81 -33.68
CA THR A 104 -43.31 -0.78 -33.79
C THR A 104 -43.88 0.54 -34.30
N GLY A 105 -43.02 1.51 -34.62
CA GLY A 105 -43.43 2.83 -35.13
C GLY A 105 -43.72 3.88 -34.08
N VAL A 106 -43.55 3.59 -32.80
CA VAL A 106 -43.71 4.57 -31.71
C VAL A 106 -42.51 5.53 -31.72
N VAL A 107 -42.80 6.83 -31.62
CA VAL A 107 -41.78 7.88 -31.59
C VAL A 107 -41.51 8.29 -30.15
N HIS A 108 -40.23 8.27 -29.75
CA HIS A 108 -39.76 8.76 -28.47
C HIS A 108 -38.84 9.97 -28.65
N THR A 109 -39.06 10.96 -27.78
CA THR A 109 -38.16 12.09 -27.56
C THR A 109 -37.62 12.05 -26.14
N PRO A 110 -36.48 12.71 -25.83
CA PRO A 110 -36.02 12.80 -24.45
C PRO A 110 -37.10 13.43 -23.57
N PRO A 111 -37.41 12.87 -22.35
CA PRO A 111 -38.30 13.47 -21.39
C PRO A 111 -37.90 14.90 -21.01
N GLU A 112 -38.83 15.70 -20.52
CA GLU A 112 -38.56 17.06 -20.07
C GLU A 112 -37.42 17.10 -19.05
N GLY A 113 -36.45 18.05 -19.22
CA GLY A 113 -35.26 18.16 -18.38
C GLY A 113 -34.18 17.10 -18.63
N ARG A 114 -34.35 16.21 -19.61
CA ARG A 114 -33.43 15.14 -19.95
C ARG A 114 -32.98 15.23 -21.43
N CYS A 115 -31.85 14.53 -21.71
CA CYS A 115 -31.36 14.29 -23.06
C CYS A 115 -31.09 12.79 -23.24
N TRP A 116 -30.86 12.37 -24.48
CA TRP A 116 -30.25 11.04 -24.68
C TRP A 116 -28.82 11.06 -24.21
N SER A 117 -28.36 9.98 -23.57
CA SER A 117 -26.97 9.83 -23.12
C SER A 117 -25.97 9.61 -24.28
N LEU A 118 -26.47 9.41 -25.50
CA LEU A 118 -25.69 9.15 -26.71
C LEU A 118 -25.98 10.23 -27.76
N SER A 119 -24.99 10.58 -28.56
CA SER A 119 -25.21 11.33 -29.78
C SER A 119 -25.96 10.48 -30.80
N LYS A 120 -26.65 11.14 -31.77
CA LYS A 120 -27.41 10.43 -32.78
C LYS A 120 -26.55 9.43 -33.58
N ALA A 121 -25.34 9.81 -33.96
CA ALA A 121 -24.44 8.94 -34.66
C ALA A 121 -24.03 7.67 -33.86
N THR A 122 -23.79 7.82 -32.54
CA THR A 122 -23.48 6.69 -31.66
C THR A 122 -24.70 5.78 -31.50
N TYR A 123 -25.90 6.36 -31.39
CA TYR A 123 -27.15 5.60 -31.33
C TYR A 123 -27.35 4.74 -32.57
N GLU A 124 -27.23 5.34 -33.77
CA GLU A 124 -27.38 4.64 -35.06
C GLU A 124 -26.39 3.49 -35.21
N LYS A 125 -25.12 3.70 -34.78
CA LYS A 125 -24.13 2.64 -34.73
C LYS A 125 -24.55 1.48 -33.84
N LEU A 126 -24.97 1.76 -32.59
CA LEU A 126 -25.40 0.73 -31.64
C LEU A 126 -26.70 0.04 -32.08
N LEU A 127 -27.59 0.75 -32.76
CA LEU A 127 -28.80 0.17 -33.34
C LEU A 127 -28.44 -0.87 -34.41
N ASN A 128 -27.54 -0.52 -35.34
CA ASN A 128 -27.06 -1.43 -36.35
C ASN A 128 -26.30 -2.64 -35.78
N GLU A 129 -25.62 -2.48 -34.63
CA GLU A 129 -24.97 -3.57 -33.93
C GLU A 129 -25.94 -4.43 -33.12
N GLY A 130 -27.26 -4.14 -33.11
CA GLY A 130 -28.26 -4.84 -32.32
C GLY A 130 -28.15 -4.59 -30.80
N ARG A 131 -27.58 -3.44 -30.40
CA ARG A 131 -27.29 -3.10 -29.01
C ARG A 131 -28.28 -2.11 -28.39
N ILE A 132 -29.43 -1.90 -29.04
CA ILE A 132 -30.52 -1.09 -28.51
C ILE A 132 -31.72 -2.01 -28.21
N TYR A 133 -32.29 -1.87 -27.03
CA TYR A 133 -33.42 -2.64 -26.56
C TYR A 133 -34.65 -1.74 -26.30
N PHE A 134 -35.77 -2.05 -26.92
CA PHE A 134 -37.00 -1.30 -26.84
C PHE A 134 -38.10 -2.00 -25.98
N GLY A 135 -37.67 -2.77 -24.99
CA GLY A 135 -38.62 -3.56 -24.19
C GLY A 135 -39.03 -4.87 -24.88
N LYS A 136 -39.88 -5.65 -24.20
CA LYS A 136 -40.33 -6.94 -24.72
C LYS A 136 -41.26 -6.79 -25.93
N THR A 137 -42.06 -5.71 -25.97
CA THR A 137 -43.05 -5.41 -27.04
C THR A 137 -42.44 -4.58 -28.19
N GLY A 138 -41.24 -4.04 -28.00
CA GLY A 138 -40.55 -3.27 -29.04
C GLY A 138 -40.98 -1.81 -29.16
N ASP A 139 -41.73 -1.29 -28.18
CA ASP A 139 -42.31 0.06 -28.16
C ASP A 139 -41.83 0.94 -27.02
N SER A 140 -41.05 0.37 -26.08
CA SER A 140 -40.59 1.10 -24.90
C SER A 140 -39.47 2.09 -25.23
N GLN A 141 -39.22 3.04 -24.32
CA GLN A 141 -38.06 3.93 -24.42
C GLN A 141 -36.78 3.14 -24.63
N PRO A 142 -35.84 3.65 -25.47
CA PRO A 142 -34.62 2.95 -25.81
C PRO A 142 -33.71 2.76 -24.60
N ASN A 143 -33.12 1.57 -24.50
CA ASN A 143 -32.09 1.22 -23.55
C ASN A 143 -30.91 0.65 -24.33
N THR A 144 -29.68 0.89 -23.87
CA THR A 144 -28.51 0.18 -24.39
C THR A 144 -28.40 -1.20 -23.76
N ILE A 145 -27.96 -2.19 -24.54
CA ILE A 145 -27.63 -3.52 -24.04
C ILE A 145 -26.20 -3.49 -23.50
N ARG A 146 -26.03 -3.84 -22.21
CA ARG A 146 -24.72 -4.02 -21.60
C ARG A 146 -24.51 -5.48 -21.25
N TYR A 147 -23.54 -6.12 -21.89
CA TYR A 147 -23.22 -7.52 -21.62
C TYR A 147 -22.39 -7.65 -20.35
N PHE A 148 -22.60 -8.75 -19.61
CA PHE A 148 -21.80 -9.04 -18.43
C PHE A 148 -20.33 -9.28 -18.76
N SER A 149 -20.04 -9.91 -19.89
CA SER A 149 -18.69 -10.14 -20.41
C SER A 149 -17.86 -8.86 -20.65
N GLU A 150 -18.53 -7.70 -20.79
CA GLU A 150 -17.90 -6.39 -21.00
C GLU A 150 -17.64 -5.65 -19.68
N VAL A 151 -18.02 -6.23 -18.54
CA VAL A 151 -17.89 -5.57 -17.24
C VAL A 151 -16.60 -6.00 -16.57
N GLU A 152 -15.59 -5.17 -16.66
CA GLU A 152 -14.29 -5.37 -15.99
C GLU A 152 -14.35 -5.24 -14.46
N GLY A 153 -15.50 -4.89 -13.89
CA GLY A 153 -15.71 -4.58 -12.49
C GLY A 153 -16.38 -3.22 -12.28
N VAL A 154 -16.65 -2.90 -11.02
CA VAL A 154 -17.32 -1.66 -10.61
C VAL A 154 -16.39 -0.73 -9.86
N VAL A 155 -16.65 0.58 -9.95
CA VAL A 155 -15.92 1.59 -9.18
C VAL A 155 -16.22 1.39 -7.70
N PRO A 156 -15.19 1.34 -6.82
CA PRO A 156 -15.43 1.27 -5.39
C PRO A 156 -16.26 2.46 -4.90
N TRP A 157 -17.16 2.19 -3.98
CA TRP A 157 -17.96 3.22 -3.31
C TRP A 157 -17.51 3.44 -1.87
N THR A 158 -18.05 4.44 -1.21
CA THR A 158 -17.62 4.82 0.14
C THR A 158 -18.30 4.05 1.26
N TRP A 159 -19.33 3.24 0.97
CA TRP A 159 -20.01 2.38 1.92
C TRP A 159 -19.47 0.94 1.83
N TRP A 160 -18.89 0.44 2.91
CA TRP A 160 -18.31 -0.90 2.98
C TRP A 160 -19.03 -1.74 4.02
N PRO A 161 -20.06 -2.49 3.62
CA PRO A 161 -20.84 -3.31 4.53
C PRO A 161 -20.04 -4.50 5.02
N SER A 162 -20.34 -4.95 6.25
CA SER A 162 -19.67 -6.11 6.89
C SER A 162 -19.80 -7.41 6.08
N THR A 163 -20.86 -7.55 5.31
CA THR A 163 -21.08 -8.72 4.43
C THR A 163 -20.03 -8.81 3.30
N GLU A 164 -19.51 -7.68 2.83
CA GLU A 164 -18.49 -7.66 1.77
C GLU A 164 -17.06 -7.71 2.31
N VAL A 165 -16.78 -6.97 3.38
CA VAL A 165 -15.40 -6.75 3.84
C VAL A 165 -15.12 -7.32 5.24
N GLY A 166 -16.05 -8.06 5.82
CA GLY A 166 -15.89 -8.61 7.17
C GLY A 166 -16.17 -7.59 8.27
N HIS A 167 -16.18 -8.09 9.50
CA HIS A 167 -16.44 -7.32 10.73
C HIS A 167 -15.51 -7.77 11.86
N THR A 168 -15.56 -7.07 13.00
CA THR A 168 -14.65 -7.33 14.14
C THR A 168 -14.73 -8.77 14.69
N ASP A 169 -15.94 -9.38 14.74
CA ASP A 169 -16.06 -10.75 15.24
C ASP A 169 -15.44 -11.78 14.27
N GLU A 170 -15.47 -11.52 12.97
CA GLU A 170 -14.75 -12.32 11.97
C GLU A 170 -13.25 -12.23 12.20
N ALA A 171 -12.73 -11.01 12.35
CA ALA A 171 -11.31 -10.81 12.65
C ALA A 171 -10.87 -11.51 13.96
N LYS A 172 -11.70 -11.51 15.01
CA LYS A 172 -11.42 -12.27 16.24
C LYS A 172 -11.38 -13.78 15.98
N LYS A 173 -12.26 -14.30 15.13
CA LYS A 173 -12.23 -15.72 14.77
C LYS A 173 -10.98 -16.09 13.98
N GLU A 174 -10.50 -15.22 13.09
CA GLU A 174 -9.21 -15.40 12.40
C GLU A 174 -8.06 -15.48 13.41
N ILE A 175 -8.00 -14.56 14.39
CA ILE A 175 -7.02 -14.59 15.46
C ILE A 175 -7.13 -15.87 16.30
N TYR A 176 -8.34 -16.25 16.71
CA TYR A 176 -8.53 -17.48 17.51
C TYR A 176 -8.14 -18.76 16.77
N ALA A 177 -8.29 -18.79 15.46
CA ALA A 177 -7.86 -19.92 14.65
C ALA A 177 -6.33 -20.08 14.63
N LEU A 178 -5.59 -18.98 14.63
CA LEU A 178 -4.12 -18.98 14.62
C LEU A 178 -3.51 -19.12 16.01
N PHE A 179 -4.08 -18.47 17.03
CA PHE A 179 -3.44 -18.29 18.35
C PHE A 179 -4.20 -18.94 19.52
N GLY A 180 -5.38 -19.51 19.25
CA GLY A 180 -6.26 -20.03 20.30
C GLY A 180 -7.05 -18.93 21.02
N LYS A 181 -8.12 -19.36 21.72
CA LYS A 181 -9.08 -18.43 22.36
C LYS A 181 -8.51 -17.64 23.56
N ASN A 182 -7.44 -18.10 24.16
CA ASN A 182 -6.84 -17.46 25.34
C ASN A 182 -5.92 -16.28 24.97
N ASN A 183 -5.56 -16.14 23.71
CA ASN A 183 -4.69 -15.08 23.18
C ASN A 183 -5.53 -14.06 22.41
N ALA A 184 -6.37 -13.31 23.12
CA ALA A 184 -7.26 -12.33 22.52
C ALA A 184 -6.54 -11.01 22.28
N PHE A 185 -6.55 -10.54 21.04
CA PHE A 185 -6.26 -9.15 20.70
C PHE A 185 -7.57 -8.37 20.57
N ASP A 186 -7.64 -7.19 21.18
CA ASP A 186 -8.94 -6.51 21.37
C ASP A 186 -9.60 -6.01 20.08
N THR A 187 -8.83 -5.53 19.11
CA THR A 187 -9.37 -4.87 17.92
C THR A 187 -8.67 -5.27 16.62
N PRO A 188 -8.60 -6.57 16.28
CA PRO A 188 -8.03 -6.98 15.00
C PRO A 188 -8.90 -6.48 13.84
N LYS A 189 -8.30 -6.27 12.67
CA LYS A 189 -9.02 -5.99 11.43
C LYS A 189 -9.17 -7.30 10.64
N PRO A 190 -10.34 -7.55 10.02
CA PRO A 190 -10.54 -8.75 9.21
C PRO A 190 -9.69 -8.69 7.95
N GLU A 191 -9.14 -9.82 7.52
CA GLU A 191 -8.31 -9.90 6.31
C GLU A 191 -9.05 -9.41 5.07
N ARG A 192 -10.35 -9.67 4.94
CA ARG A 192 -11.18 -9.16 3.81
C ARG A 192 -11.22 -7.64 3.69
N LEU A 193 -11.16 -6.92 4.82
CA LEU A 193 -11.09 -5.45 4.80
C LEU A 193 -9.77 -4.98 4.19
N ILE A 194 -8.67 -5.55 4.64
CA ILE A 194 -7.34 -5.23 4.15
C ILE A 194 -7.18 -5.67 2.69
N GLU A 195 -7.71 -6.85 2.33
CA GLU A 195 -7.77 -7.29 0.93
C GLU A 195 -8.44 -6.25 0.03
N ARG A 196 -9.59 -5.69 0.44
CA ARG A 196 -10.30 -4.64 -0.30
C ARG A 196 -9.43 -3.38 -0.46
N VAL A 197 -8.76 -2.93 0.61
CA VAL A 197 -7.86 -1.76 0.57
C VAL A 197 -6.71 -2.01 -0.42
N LEU A 198 -6.01 -3.14 -0.26
CA LEU A 198 -4.85 -3.47 -1.10
C LEU A 198 -5.25 -3.76 -2.55
N HIS A 199 -6.40 -4.38 -2.77
CA HIS A 199 -6.92 -4.61 -4.12
C HIS A 199 -7.15 -3.30 -4.88
N ILE A 200 -7.78 -2.30 -4.23
CA ILE A 200 -8.09 -1.02 -4.87
C ILE A 200 -6.82 -0.23 -5.17
N ALA A 201 -5.86 -0.22 -4.25
CA ALA A 201 -4.74 0.71 -4.25
C ALA A 201 -3.44 0.15 -4.84
N THR A 202 -3.31 -1.18 -4.99
CA THR A 202 -2.04 -1.83 -5.35
C THR A 202 -2.21 -2.97 -6.35
N ASN A 203 -1.09 -3.34 -6.99
CA ASN A 203 -0.96 -4.51 -7.85
C ASN A 203 0.08 -5.50 -7.29
N PRO A 204 0.12 -6.77 -7.74
CA PRO A 204 1.19 -7.69 -7.37
C PRO A 204 2.58 -7.09 -7.61
N GLY A 205 3.47 -7.23 -6.62
CA GLY A 205 4.83 -6.66 -6.65
C GLY A 205 4.96 -5.25 -6.07
N ASP A 206 3.87 -4.50 -5.90
CA ASP A 206 3.89 -3.19 -5.25
C ASP A 206 4.30 -3.30 -3.77
N LEU A 207 4.84 -2.21 -3.23
CA LEU A 207 5.27 -2.12 -1.83
C LEU A 207 4.16 -1.53 -0.97
N VAL A 208 3.85 -2.23 0.12
CA VAL A 208 2.90 -1.82 1.16
C VAL A 208 3.68 -1.51 2.44
N LEU A 209 3.43 -0.37 3.04
CA LEU A 209 3.95 -0.01 4.36
C LEU A 209 2.79 0.13 5.35
N ASP A 210 2.91 -0.52 6.49
CA ASP A 210 2.04 -0.30 7.65
C ASP A 210 2.92 -0.04 8.88
N ALA A 211 2.82 1.16 9.44
CA ALA A 211 3.65 1.60 10.57
C ALA A 211 3.09 1.17 11.93
N PHE A 212 1.91 0.52 11.98
CA PHE A 212 1.22 0.10 13.21
C PHE A 212 0.49 -1.23 12.98
N ILE A 213 1.27 -2.27 12.64
CA ILE A 213 0.71 -3.55 12.12
C ILE A 213 -0.12 -4.34 13.14
N GLY A 214 0.00 -4.03 14.43
CA GLY A 214 -0.76 -4.70 15.50
C GLY A 214 -0.55 -6.21 15.48
N THR A 215 -1.53 -6.97 14.97
CA THR A 215 -1.45 -8.43 14.83
C THR A 215 -0.91 -8.91 13.47
N GLY A 216 -0.36 -8.02 12.65
CA GLY A 216 0.23 -8.36 11.36
C GLY A 216 -0.76 -8.64 10.22
N THR A 217 -2.03 -8.23 10.34
CA THR A 217 -3.05 -8.49 9.30
C THR A 217 -2.66 -7.92 7.95
N THR A 218 -2.14 -6.68 7.92
CA THR A 218 -1.73 -6.04 6.66
C THR A 218 -0.61 -6.81 5.97
N CYS A 219 0.41 -7.23 6.72
CA CYS A 219 1.53 -8.00 6.17
C CYS A 219 1.07 -9.37 5.65
N ALA A 220 0.21 -10.06 6.40
CA ALA A 220 -0.36 -11.34 6.01
C ALA A 220 -1.12 -11.24 4.68
N VAL A 221 -2.03 -10.28 4.56
CA VAL A 221 -2.83 -10.07 3.34
C VAL A 221 -1.95 -9.63 2.17
N ALA A 222 -1.01 -8.70 2.39
CA ALA A 222 -0.08 -8.26 1.37
C ALA A 222 0.75 -9.43 0.82
N HIS A 223 1.23 -10.32 1.69
CA HIS A 223 1.99 -11.51 1.30
C HIS A 223 1.13 -12.50 0.48
N LYS A 224 -0.08 -12.84 0.96
CA LYS A 224 -1.04 -13.69 0.25
C LYS A 224 -1.43 -13.14 -1.12
N MET A 225 -1.51 -11.81 -1.24
CA MET A 225 -1.79 -11.10 -2.50
C MET A 225 -0.54 -10.84 -3.36
N LYS A 226 0.64 -11.37 -2.99
CA LYS A 226 1.92 -11.20 -3.71
C LYS A 226 2.39 -9.74 -3.80
N ARG A 227 2.13 -8.93 -2.77
CA ARG A 227 2.71 -7.61 -2.60
C ARG A 227 3.98 -7.73 -1.77
N ARG A 228 4.93 -6.83 -1.98
CA ARG A 228 6.01 -6.60 -1.04
C ARG A 228 5.48 -5.80 0.14
N TRP A 229 6.05 -5.98 1.32
CA TRP A 229 5.56 -5.26 2.48
C TRP A 229 6.66 -4.93 3.48
N ILE A 230 6.44 -3.86 4.23
CA ILE A 230 7.18 -3.45 5.40
C ILE A 230 6.15 -3.23 6.50
N GLY A 231 6.32 -3.90 7.63
CA GLY A 231 5.48 -3.73 8.80
C GLY A 231 6.31 -3.27 9.99
N ILE A 232 5.78 -2.33 10.75
CA ILE A 232 6.42 -1.80 11.96
C ILE A 232 5.47 -1.96 13.14
N GLU A 233 5.97 -2.51 14.24
CA GLU A 233 5.23 -2.62 15.50
C GLU A 233 6.19 -2.41 16.67
N MET A 234 5.80 -1.56 17.60
CA MET A 234 6.64 -1.19 18.73
C MET A 234 6.41 -2.10 19.96
N GLY A 235 5.24 -2.73 20.04
CA GLY A 235 4.85 -3.53 21.20
C GLY A 235 5.24 -4.99 21.10
N GLU A 236 5.18 -5.69 22.23
CA GLU A 236 5.45 -7.13 22.36
C GLU A 236 4.58 -8.00 21.45
N GLN A 237 3.42 -7.51 21.03
CA GLN A 237 2.56 -8.16 20.04
C GLN A 237 3.28 -8.42 18.70
N CYS A 238 4.38 -7.73 18.42
CA CYS A 238 5.20 -8.01 17.25
C CYS A 238 5.74 -9.45 17.27
N TYR A 239 6.22 -9.88 18.42
CA TYR A 239 6.76 -11.22 18.63
C TYR A 239 5.65 -12.26 18.79
N GLU A 240 4.65 -11.94 19.60
CA GLU A 240 3.57 -12.88 19.94
C GLU A 240 2.66 -13.17 18.75
N PHE A 241 2.25 -12.13 18.02
CA PHE A 241 1.26 -12.25 16.95
C PHE A 241 1.87 -12.13 15.54
N CYS A 242 2.65 -11.09 15.26
CA CYS A 242 3.08 -10.82 13.89
C CYS A 242 4.01 -11.91 13.36
N GLU A 243 5.04 -12.27 14.12
CA GLU A 243 6.02 -13.29 13.72
C GLU A 243 5.34 -14.65 13.52
N THR A 244 4.51 -15.07 14.49
CA THR A 244 3.77 -16.34 14.43
C THR A 244 2.80 -16.36 13.26
N ARG A 245 2.06 -15.27 13.01
CA ARG A 245 1.16 -15.16 11.86
C ARG A 245 1.92 -15.26 10.55
N MET A 246 3.04 -14.55 10.42
CA MET A 246 3.81 -14.56 9.18
C MET A 246 4.46 -15.92 8.91
N LYS A 247 4.88 -16.66 9.93
CA LYS A 247 5.30 -18.07 9.79
C LYS A 247 4.17 -18.92 9.23
N ALA A 248 2.97 -18.85 9.82
CA ALA A 248 1.82 -19.60 9.34
C ALA A 248 1.45 -19.25 7.89
N VAL A 249 1.52 -17.96 7.52
CA VAL A 249 1.27 -17.51 6.14
C VAL A 249 2.29 -18.11 5.17
N VAL A 250 3.57 -18.07 5.49
CA VAL A 250 4.64 -18.67 4.66
C VAL A 250 4.47 -20.17 4.54
N ASP A 251 4.03 -20.83 5.61
CA ASP A 251 3.75 -22.29 5.62
C ASP A 251 2.45 -22.67 4.89
N GLY A 252 1.67 -21.71 4.41
CA GLY A 252 0.49 -21.96 3.58
C GLY A 252 -0.81 -22.13 4.36
N GLU A 253 -0.99 -21.41 5.48
CA GLU A 253 -2.25 -21.43 6.22
C GLU A 253 -3.44 -21.10 5.30
N ASP A 254 -4.60 -21.73 5.52
CA ASP A 254 -5.77 -21.67 4.64
C ASP A 254 -6.88 -20.71 5.14
N GLY A 255 -6.61 -19.94 6.21
CA GLY A 255 -7.52 -18.98 6.82
C GLY A 255 -7.68 -17.66 6.07
N GLY A 256 -8.61 -16.84 6.54
CA GLY A 256 -8.84 -15.49 6.02
C GLY A 256 -9.06 -15.46 4.51
N VAL A 257 -8.22 -14.69 3.80
CA VAL A 257 -8.32 -14.50 2.33
C VAL A 257 -7.50 -15.51 1.52
N SER A 258 -6.92 -16.55 2.15
CA SER A 258 -6.06 -17.54 1.47
C SER A 258 -6.77 -18.21 0.30
N LYS A 259 -8.01 -18.63 0.48
CA LYS A 259 -8.81 -19.29 -0.59
C LYS A 259 -9.10 -18.35 -1.76
N ASN A 260 -9.46 -17.08 -1.48
CA ASN A 260 -9.75 -16.07 -2.50
C ASN A 260 -8.51 -15.82 -3.37
N ASN A 261 -7.33 -15.77 -2.75
CA ASN A 261 -6.07 -15.51 -3.42
C ASN A 261 -5.35 -16.76 -3.91
N LYS A 262 -5.96 -17.95 -3.75
CA LYS A 262 -5.37 -19.26 -4.10
C LYS A 262 -3.98 -19.43 -3.47
N TRP A 263 -3.83 -18.94 -2.24
CA TRP A 263 -2.60 -19.01 -1.50
C TRP A 263 -2.31 -20.44 -1.04
N GLN A 264 -1.08 -20.91 -1.24
CA GLN A 264 -0.61 -22.25 -0.88
C GLN A 264 0.73 -22.21 -0.13
N GLY A 265 1.11 -21.03 0.38
CA GLY A 265 2.38 -20.85 1.03
C GLY A 265 3.51 -20.41 0.11
N GLY A 266 4.67 -20.22 0.70
CA GLY A 266 5.90 -19.84 0.04
C GLY A 266 6.33 -18.40 0.28
N GLY A 267 7.46 -18.03 -0.34
CA GLY A 267 8.14 -16.76 -0.06
C GLY A 267 8.88 -16.79 1.26
N GLY A 268 9.06 -15.63 1.85
CA GLY A 268 9.73 -15.45 3.13
C GLY A 268 9.70 -13.99 3.56
N TYR A 269 10.15 -13.72 4.77
CA TYR A 269 10.29 -12.38 5.32
C TYR A 269 11.58 -12.27 6.14
N LYS A 270 12.01 -11.04 6.39
CA LYS A 270 13.08 -10.74 7.34
C LYS A 270 12.47 -10.05 8.54
N PHE A 271 12.83 -10.51 9.72
CA PHE A 271 12.49 -9.88 10.98
C PHE A 271 13.68 -9.06 11.46
N TYR A 272 13.42 -7.83 11.89
CA TYR A 272 14.45 -6.91 12.38
C TYR A 272 14.01 -6.34 13.72
N GLU A 273 14.96 -6.21 14.62
CA GLU A 273 14.82 -5.43 15.84
C GLU A 273 15.50 -4.08 15.66
N LEU A 274 14.86 -3.02 16.17
CA LEU A 274 15.47 -1.70 16.17
C LEU A 274 16.58 -1.68 17.23
N ALA A 275 17.80 -1.51 16.78
CA ALA A 275 18.93 -1.34 17.68
C ALA A 275 18.86 -0.01 18.41
N GLU A 276 19.52 0.07 19.59
CA GLU A 276 19.75 1.32 20.27
C GLU A 276 20.46 2.33 19.33
N PRO A 277 20.24 3.66 19.53
CA PRO A 277 20.90 4.65 18.69
C PRO A 277 22.43 4.51 18.73
N LEU A 278 23.08 4.50 17.55
CA LEU A 278 24.53 4.46 17.45
C LEU A 278 25.19 5.68 18.09
N LEU A 279 24.56 6.85 17.91
CA LEU A 279 25.02 8.12 18.46
C LEU A 279 24.10 8.58 19.59
N VAL A 280 24.67 8.91 20.73
CA VAL A 280 23.94 9.42 21.91
C VAL A 280 24.55 10.75 22.38
N LYS A 281 23.73 11.62 22.93
CA LYS A 281 24.22 12.88 23.57
C LYS A 281 25.06 12.51 24.78
N ASN A 282 26.24 13.13 24.90
CA ASN A 282 27.06 12.97 26.09
C ASN A 282 26.32 13.65 27.28
N LYS A 283 26.38 13.00 28.46
CA LYS A 283 25.67 13.47 29.67
C LYS A 283 26.25 14.76 30.26
N VAL A 284 27.51 15.07 29.96
CA VAL A 284 28.26 16.17 30.57
C VAL A 284 28.60 17.28 29.55
N LEU A 285 28.96 16.88 28.35
CA LEU A 285 29.36 17.79 27.29
C LEU A 285 28.27 17.91 26.21
N PRO A 286 28.09 19.06 25.57
CA PRO A 286 27.10 19.26 24.52
C PRO A 286 27.59 18.66 23.17
N ILE A 287 27.98 17.41 23.19
CA ILE A 287 28.49 16.67 22.02
C ILE A 287 27.81 15.31 21.90
N TYR A 288 27.78 14.77 20.70
CA TYR A 288 27.40 13.39 20.45
C TYR A 288 28.62 12.47 20.58
N GLN A 289 28.39 11.26 21.00
CA GLN A 289 29.37 10.19 21.11
C GLN A 289 28.78 8.87 20.64
N ILE A 290 29.64 7.91 20.29
CA ILE A 290 29.19 6.53 20.07
C ILE A 290 28.55 6.01 21.36
N ASN A 291 27.44 5.36 21.22
CA ASN A 291 26.74 4.74 22.34
C ASN A 291 27.65 3.72 23.03
N PRO A 292 27.91 3.89 24.33
CA PRO A 292 28.83 2.99 25.07
C PRO A 292 28.36 1.53 25.15
N SER A 293 27.08 1.25 24.85
CA SER A 293 26.56 -0.12 24.79
C SER A 293 27.01 -0.90 23.55
N TYR A 294 27.53 -0.20 22.52
CA TYR A 294 27.98 -0.82 21.29
C TYR A 294 29.38 -1.41 21.46
N SER A 295 29.53 -2.69 21.13
CA SER A 295 30.85 -3.26 20.88
C SER A 295 31.44 -2.69 19.62
N TRP A 296 32.79 -2.77 19.46
CA TRP A 296 33.46 -2.26 18.26
C TRP A 296 32.94 -2.91 16.97
N ASN A 297 32.65 -4.21 17.00
CA ASN A 297 32.09 -4.91 15.84
C ASN A 297 30.70 -4.38 15.47
N MET A 298 29.85 -4.07 16.46
CA MET A 298 28.54 -3.45 16.21
C MET A 298 28.69 -2.04 15.62
N VAL A 299 29.69 -1.27 16.06
CA VAL A 299 30.00 0.04 15.49
C VAL A 299 30.40 -0.11 14.01
N CYS A 300 31.28 -1.06 13.70
CA CYS A 300 31.71 -1.33 12.33
C CYS A 300 30.52 -1.76 11.45
N GLU A 301 29.69 -2.67 11.93
CA GLU A 301 28.49 -3.11 11.22
C GLU A 301 27.52 -1.95 10.96
N ALA A 302 27.26 -1.12 11.97
CA ALA A 302 26.38 0.03 11.85
C ALA A 302 26.90 1.05 10.83
N ILE A 303 28.19 1.37 10.86
CA ILE A 303 28.83 2.28 9.90
C ILE A 303 28.74 1.71 8.48
N CYS A 304 29.03 0.42 8.29
CA CYS A 304 28.87 -0.24 6.99
C CYS A 304 27.44 -0.07 6.46
N LYS A 305 26.42 -0.32 7.28
CA LYS A 305 25.00 -0.17 6.89
C LYS A 305 24.64 1.28 6.54
N ILE A 306 25.10 2.26 7.33
CA ILE A 306 24.85 3.69 7.09
C ILE A 306 25.47 4.14 5.76
N GLU A 307 26.68 3.65 5.43
CA GLU A 307 27.39 3.97 4.20
C GLU A 307 26.99 3.10 2.98
N GLY A 308 26.06 2.15 3.17
CA GLY A 308 25.59 1.27 2.09
C GLY A 308 26.57 0.16 1.72
N PHE A 309 27.42 -0.24 2.66
CA PHE A 309 28.34 -1.37 2.50
C PHE A 309 27.74 -2.66 3.10
N THR A 310 28.06 -3.79 2.50
CA THR A 310 27.82 -5.10 3.10
C THR A 310 28.90 -5.33 4.17
N TYR A 311 28.49 -5.55 5.42
CA TYR A 311 29.40 -5.88 6.51
C TYR A 311 29.86 -7.33 6.39
N GLU A 312 31.11 -7.53 6.02
CA GLU A 312 31.79 -8.83 5.88
C GLU A 312 33.26 -8.64 6.13
N PRO A 313 33.73 -8.70 7.40
CA PRO A 313 35.11 -8.45 7.76
C PRO A 313 36.05 -9.45 7.10
N SER A 314 37.06 -8.94 6.38
CA SER A 314 38.11 -9.72 5.73
C SER A 314 39.43 -8.94 5.72
N GLY A 315 40.43 -9.43 6.42
CA GLY A 315 41.73 -8.76 6.57
C GLY A 315 41.58 -7.38 7.21
N GLU A 316 42.02 -6.34 6.53
CA GLU A 316 41.94 -4.95 7.00
C GLU A 316 40.58 -4.30 6.75
N PHE A 317 39.70 -4.92 5.96
CA PHE A 317 38.42 -4.33 5.58
C PHE A 317 37.24 -4.89 6.38
N GLN A 318 36.32 -4.03 6.80
CA GLN A 318 35.11 -4.40 7.52
C GLN A 318 33.93 -4.68 6.58
N GLY A 319 34.03 -4.25 5.33
CA GLY A 319 32.95 -4.48 4.37
C GLY A 319 33.31 -4.01 2.96
N TYR A 320 32.35 -4.25 2.04
CA TYR A 320 32.51 -3.88 0.64
C TYR A 320 31.15 -3.44 0.04
N SER A 321 31.19 -2.71 -1.06
CA SER A 321 30.03 -2.40 -1.89
C SER A 321 30.14 -3.05 -3.27
N SER A 322 29.03 -3.08 -4.02
CA SER A 322 28.94 -3.73 -5.35
C SER A 322 29.91 -3.20 -6.41
N GLU A 323 30.56 -2.07 -6.16
CA GLU A 323 31.41 -1.34 -7.15
C GLU A 323 32.91 -1.40 -6.83
N ASN A 324 33.38 -2.46 -6.26
CA ASN A 324 34.81 -2.57 -5.85
C ASN A 324 35.25 -1.46 -4.88
N ARG A 325 34.38 -1.04 -4.01
CA ARG A 325 34.62 -0.06 -2.96
C ARG A 325 34.68 -0.78 -1.62
N PHE A 326 35.75 -0.59 -0.86
CA PHE A 326 35.99 -1.20 0.45
C PHE A 326 35.89 -0.15 1.55
N ILE A 327 35.51 -0.60 2.76
CA ILE A 327 35.51 0.22 3.95
C ILE A 327 36.43 -0.35 5.01
N HIS A 328 37.28 0.54 5.56
CA HIS A 328 38.14 0.28 6.70
C HIS A 328 37.75 1.14 7.87
N ILE A 329 37.47 0.53 9.03
CA ILE A 329 36.99 1.25 10.22
C ILE A 329 37.98 0.95 11.37
N THR A 330 38.58 1.99 11.94
CA THR A 330 39.66 1.85 12.91
C THR A 330 39.55 2.81 14.09
N GLU A 331 40.05 2.37 15.25
CA GLU A 331 40.25 3.23 16.41
C GLU A 331 41.61 3.91 16.40
N GLU A 332 42.52 3.48 15.53
CA GLU A 332 43.87 3.98 15.41
C GLU A 332 43.90 5.41 14.88
N PHE A 333 45.08 6.07 15.10
CA PHE A 333 45.35 7.37 14.52
C PHE A 333 45.74 7.23 13.04
N VAL A 334 44.90 7.78 12.16
CA VAL A 334 45.11 7.68 10.72
C VAL A 334 45.97 8.85 10.22
N ASN A 335 47.07 8.56 9.58
CA ASN A 335 47.94 9.49 8.88
C ASN A 335 48.22 8.97 7.47
N THR A 336 48.95 9.74 6.65
CA THR A 336 49.30 9.36 5.28
C THR A 336 49.98 7.99 5.20
N LYS A 337 50.89 7.66 6.14
CA LYS A 337 51.58 6.36 6.16
C LYS A 337 50.62 5.21 6.46
N TYR A 338 49.67 5.43 7.38
CA TYR A 338 48.64 4.46 7.71
C TYR A 338 47.74 4.18 6.49
N VAL A 339 47.28 5.23 5.82
CA VAL A 339 46.47 5.10 4.59
C VAL A 339 47.21 4.27 3.55
N MET A 340 48.48 4.59 3.29
CA MET A 340 49.29 3.87 2.33
C MET A 340 49.57 2.40 2.71
N SER A 341 49.54 2.08 4.02
CA SER A 341 49.66 0.70 4.50
C SER A 341 48.40 -0.11 4.19
N VAL A 342 47.20 0.46 4.48
CA VAL A 342 45.93 -0.19 4.20
C VAL A 342 45.72 -0.37 2.69
N MET A 343 46.12 0.62 1.90
CA MET A 343 45.98 0.59 0.44
C MET A 343 46.81 -0.55 -0.23
N LYS A 344 47.85 -1.07 0.40
CA LYS A 344 48.58 -2.22 -0.15
C LYS A 344 47.73 -3.47 -0.35
N ASN A 345 46.61 -3.53 0.36
CA ASN A 345 45.64 -4.62 0.27
C ASN A 345 44.53 -4.38 -0.76
N LEU A 346 44.53 -3.23 -1.47
CA LEU A 346 43.61 -2.90 -2.54
C LEU A 346 44.16 -3.34 -3.90
N GLY A 347 43.24 -3.78 -4.77
CA GLY A 347 43.55 -4.03 -6.19
C GLY A 347 43.58 -2.75 -7.02
N GLU A 348 44.12 -2.84 -8.23
CA GLU A 348 44.03 -1.78 -9.23
C GLU A 348 42.54 -1.43 -9.51
N LYS A 349 42.17 -0.17 -9.50
CA LYS A 349 40.81 0.35 -9.70
C LYS A 349 39.84 0.16 -8.53
N GLN A 350 40.28 -0.23 -7.35
CA GLN A 350 39.46 -0.26 -6.14
C GLN A 350 39.56 1.06 -5.37
N SER A 351 38.52 1.41 -4.63
CA SER A 351 38.44 2.61 -3.80
C SER A 351 38.23 2.26 -2.33
N LEU A 352 38.62 3.15 -1.45
CA LEU A 352 38.63 2.93 -0.01
C LEU A 352 37.96 4.09 0.73
N LEU A 353 37.04 3.75 1.60
CA LEU A 353 36.48 4.64 2.62
C LEU A 353 37.08 4.25 3.97
N ILE A 354 37.71 5.20 4.66
CA ILE A 354 38.25 4.98 6.00
C ILE A 354 37.45 5.77 7.02
N TYR A 355 36.94 5.10 8.05
CA TYR A 355 36.40 5.73 9.23
C TYR A 355 37.37 5.59 10.41
N CYS A 356 37.67 6.69 11.10
CA CYS A 356 38.58 6.68 12.23
C CYS A 356 38.17 7.66 13.35
N LYS A 357 38.59 7.42 14.58
CA LYS A 357 38.36 8.34 15.70
C LYS A 357 39.23 9.61 15.60
N LYS A 358 40.42 9.51 15.06
CA LYS A 358 41.39 10.62 14.93
C LYS A 358 42.21 10.47 13.66
N ASN A 359 42.43 11.57 12.96
CA ASN A 359 43.31 11.62 11.80
C ASN A 359 44.20 12.84 11.82
N GLN A 360 45.30 12.78 11.08
CA GLN A 360 46.15 13.92 10.81
C GLN A 360 45.36 14.97 10.02
N VAL A 361 45.54 16.25 10.35
CA VAL A 361 45.04 17.37 9.55
C VAL A 361 45.93 17.52 8.31
N ASP A 362 45.36 17.94 7.19
CA ASP A 362 46.04 18.19 5.92
C ASP A 362 46.77 16.97 5.31
N MET A 363 46.13 15.78 5.40
CA MET A 363 46.61 14.60 4.69
C MET A 363 46.50 14.77 3.19
N ILE A 364 47.54 14.44 2.46
CA ILE A 364 47.49 14.25 1.01
C ILE A 364 46.96 12.82 0.78
N LEU A 365 45.75 12.71 0.29
CA LEU A 365 45.09 11.44 0.00
C LEU A 365 45.08 11.15 -1.49
N PRO A 366 45.27 9.89 -1.91
CA PRO A 366 44.99 9.46 -3.27
C PRO A 366 43.51 9.70 -3.66
N GLU A 367 43.25 9.91 -4.95
CA GLU A 367 41.91 10.22 -5.47
C GLU A 367 40.84 9.14 -5.16
N ASN A 368 41.27 7.90 -4.97
CA ASN A 368 40.42 6.76 -4.67
C ASN A 368 40.24 6.49 -3.16
N VAL A 369 40.70 7.40 -2.28
CA VAL A 369 40.59 7.25 -0.82
C VAL A 369 39.87 8.43 -0.19
N GLU A 370 38.87 8.12 0.64
CA GLU A 370 38.12 9.07 1.46
C GLU A 370 38.34 8.75 2.95
N VAL A 371 38.58 9.75 3.79
CA VAL A 371 38.76 9.57 5.24
C VAL A 371 37.74 10.40 5.99
N LYS A 372 36.99 9.75 6.89
CA LYS A 372 35.92 10.33 7.71
C LYS A 372 36.18 10.10 9.21
N LYS A 373 35.67 11.01 10.04
CA LYS A 373 35.79 10.96 11.49
C LYS A 373 34.56 10.42 12.20
N ILE A 374 34.77 9.57 13.17
CA ILE A 374 33.76 9.13 14.12
C ILE A 374 33.84 10.04 15.37
N PRO A 375 32.69 10.60 15.88
CA PRO A 375 31.32 10.49 15.37
C PRO A 375 30.94 11.58 14.37
N ASN A 376 31.78 12.57 14.11
CA ASN A 376 31.40 13.83 13.47
C ASN A 376 30.78 13.64 12.08
N ASP A 377 31.41 12.87 11.22
CA ASP A 377 30.94 12.67 9.85
C ASP A 377 29.75 11.68 9.75
N LEU A 378 29.36 11.09 10.90
CA LEU A 378 28.12 10.30 11.02
C LEU A 378 26.93 11.16 11.43
N LEU A 379 27.16 12.33 12.06
CA LEU A 379 26.08 13.18 12.56
C LEU A 379 25.16 13.65 11.44
N ASP A 380 25.71 14.06 10.31
CA ASP A 380 24.93 14.54 9.16
C ASP A 380 24.01 13.46 8.56
N LYS A 381 24.37 12.18 8.76
CA LYS A 381 23.61 11.03 8.28
C LYS A 381 22.63 10.46 9.33
N CYS A 382 22.82 10.82 10.59
CA CYS A 382 22.02 10.35 11.72
C CYS A 382 21.16 11.46 12.34
N ASN A 383 21.18 12.68 11.78
CA ASN A 383 20.49 13.83 12.36
C ASN A 383 19.06 13.92 11.80
N PHE A 384 18.11 13.30 12.49
CA PHE A 384 16.68 13.41 12.21
C PHE A 384 16.00 14.61 12.93
N GLU A 385 16.75 15.40 13.70
CA GLU A 385 16.18 16.54 14.45
C GLU A 385 16.09 17.83 13.61
N SER A 386 16.62 17.89 12.39
CA SER A 386 16.63 19.11 11.58
C SER A 386 15.33 19.41 10.81
N GLU A 387 14.34 18.52 10.85
CA GLU A 387 13.06 18.72 10.14
C GLU A 387 11.88 19.11 11.04
N VAL A 388 12.09 19.39 12.32
CA VAL A 388 11.03 19.80 13.27
C VAL A 388 11.34 21.16 13.90
N GLN A 389 11.90 22.09 13.11
CA GLN A 389 11.91 23.53 13.45
C GLN A 389 11.57 24.33 12.20
N GLU A 390 10.25 24.45 11.94
CA GLU A 390 9.62 25.66 11.41
C GLU A 390 8.08 25.50 11.45
#